data_a582c6bb938a939af7bf425a6262668b
#
_entry.id   a582c6bb938a939af7bf425a6262668b
#
_cell.length_a   1.000
_cell.length_b   1.000
_cell.length_c   1.000
_cell.angle_alpha   90.00
_cell.angle_beta   90.00
_cell.angle_gamma   90.00
#
_symmetry.space_group_name_H-M   'P 1'
#
loop_
_entity.id
_entity.type
_entity.pdbx_description
1 polymer ?
#
loop_
_entity_poly.entity_id
_entity_poly.type
_entity_poly.pdbx_seq_one_letter_code
_entity_poly.pdbx_strand_id
1 'polypeptide(L)'
;MVEQLISRTDAAYQRWLASVTDDVVADGVVVYCLESLLERNTTYGIGQWLTRYLMIGQESDRGFFLGCDDGGGAVFWADLGGRGEVDLNVAAPAFEVWLRSGFALPADPEPDLPPTADVYVGKVPVDGVQLLVRARKLLGADWRFGDLRGLLAAQPFLAARSAPLYALRRDLEYAPELRPYLLYATDHGLEVVWPTGGPEGR
;
A
#
# COMPACT_ATOMS: atom_id res chain seq x y z
N MET A 1 15.91 9.24 -22.34
CA MET A 1 14.63 9.11 -21.60
C MET A 1 14.74 9.70 -20.20
N VAL A 2 15.69 9.27 -19.34
CA VAL A 2 15.87 9.84 -17.99
C VAL A 2 16.16 11.35 -18.02
N GLU A 3 17.06 11.82 -18.89
CA GLU A 3 17.38 13.24 -19.07
C GLU A 3 16.15 14.10 -19.45
N GLN A 4 15.25 13.54 -20.26
CA GLN A 4 13.97 14.21 -20.58
C GLN A 4 13.03 14.31 -19.37
N LEU A 5 13.06 13.33 -18.49
CA LEU A 5 12.30 13.41 -17.23
C LEU A 5 12.87 14.46 -16.29
N ILE A 6 14.22 14.55 -16.17
CA ILE A 6 14.90 15.59 -15.38
C ILE A 6 14.45 16.99 -15.83
N SER A 7 14.40 17.25 -17.13
CA SER A 7 13.97 18.57 -17.64
C SER A 7 12.49 18.91 -17.35
N ARG A 8 11.69 17.92 -16.96
CA ARG A 8 10.26 18.08 -16.62
C ARG A 8 10.00 18.12 -15.10
N THR A 9 11.02 17.93 -14.28
CA THR A 9 10.92 18.09 -12.82
C THR A 9 10.81 19.57 -12.43
N ASP A 10 10.45 19.82 -11.15
CA ASP A 10 10.39 21.19 -10.66
C ASP A 10 11.77 21.89 -10.63
N ALA A 11 11.76 23.21 -10.67
CA ALA A 11 12.98 24.00 -10.71
C ALA A 11 13.82 23.91 -9.42
N ALA A 12 13.21 23.55 -8.28
CA ALA A 12 13.93 23.38 -7.03
C ALA A 12 14.79 22.12 -7.07
N TYR A 13 14.24 21.02 -7.56
CA TYR A 13 14.99 19.78 -7.76
C TYR A 13 16.12 19.95 -8.78
N GLN A 14 15.85 20.58 -9.92
CA GLN A 14 16.88 20.83 -10.95
C GLN A 14 18.06 21.65 -10.40
N ARG A 15 17.78 22.73 -9.65
CA ARG A 15 18.84 23.52 -9.00
C ARG A 15 19.63 22.71 -7.97
N TRP A 16 18.94 21.90 -7.15
CA TRP A 16 19.60 21.06 -6.19
C TRP A 16 20.49 20.02 -6.88
N LEU A 17 19.97 19.29 -7.86
CA LEU A 17 20.73 18.29 -8.62
C LEU A 17 21.98 18.87 -9.28
N ALA A 18 21.90 20.09 -9.80
CA ALA A 18 23.04 20.79 -10.38
C ALA A 18 24.07 21.27 -9.33
N SER A 19 23.71 21.31 -8.05
CA SER A 19 24.59 21.77 -6.96
C SER A 19 25.34 20.64 -6.26
N VAL A 20 24.96 19.38 -6.49
CA VAL A 20 25.57 18.21 -5.83
C VAL A 20 26.42 17.42 -6.83
N THR A 21 27.61 17.00 -6.40
CA THR A 21 28.53 16.18 -7.22
C THR A 21 28.52 14.71 -6.80
N ASP A 22 28.12 14.44 -5.56
CA ASP A 22 28.09 13.12 -4.95
C ASP A 22 26.72 12.87 -4.33
N ASP A 23 26.41 11.60 -4.09
CA ASP A 23 25.16 11.22 -3.40
C ASP A 23 25.12 11.84 -1.99
N VAL A 24 23.97 12.37 -1.64
CA VAL A 24 23.73 12.93 -0.29
C VAL A 24 23.11 11.84 0.59
N VAL A 25 23.73 11.59 1.73
CA VAL A 25 23.23 10.60 2.72
C VAL A 25 22.72 11.35 3.94
N ALA A 26 21.44 11.13 4.28
CA ALA A 26 20.79 11.72 5.45
C ALA A 26 19.80 10.71 6.04
N ASP A 27 19.93 10.42 7.35
CA ASP A 27 19.07 9.51 8.11
C ASP A 27 18.81 8.14 7.43
N GLY A 28 19.84 7.60 6.74
CA GLY A 28 19.76 6.33 6.02
C GLY A 28 19.24 6.44 4.58
N VAL A 29 18.69 7.58 4.20
CA VAL A 29 18.30 7.87 2.82
C VAL A 29 19.51 8.28 2.01
N VAL A 30 19.69 7.65 0.85
CA VAL A 30 20.66 8.06 -0.19
C VAL A 30 19.90 8.82 -1.26
N VAL A 31 20.16 10.12 -1.41
CA VAL A 31 19.59 10.96 -2.47
C VAL A 31 20.63 11.10 -3.58
N TYR A 32 20.27 10.74 -4.79
CA TYR A 32 21.21 10.53 -5.89
C TYR A 32 21.71 11.82 -6.52
N CYS A 33 23.04 11.92 -6.73
CA CYS A 33 23.64 12.84 -7.68
C CYS A 33 23.26 12.42 -9.12
N LEU A 34 23.66 13.23 -10.10
CA LEU A 34 23.27 12.98 -11.50
C LEU A 34 23.75 11.61 -12.03
N GLU A 35 24.98 11.20 -11.69
CA GLU A 35 25.54 9.92 -12.13
C GLU A 35 24.76 8.73 -11.58
N SER A 36 24.57 8.68 -10.26
CA SER A 36 23.80 7.63 -9.59
C SER A 36 22.33 7.64 -10.03
N LEU A 37 21.75 8.82 -10.25
CA LEU A 37 20.38 8.96 -10.75
C LEU A 37 20.20 8.25 -12.10
N LEU A 38 21.10 8.48 -13.05
CA LEU A 38 21.04 7.87 -14.38
C LEU A 38 21.24 6.35 -14.30
N GLU A 39 22.22 5.93 -13.52
CA GLU A 39 22.54 4.50 -13.32
C GLU A 39 21.37 3.76 -12.67
N ARG A 40 20.83 4.27 -11.56
CA ARG A 40 19.78 3.61 -10.78
C ARG A 40 18.46 3.53 -11.54
N ASN A 41 18.02 4.59 -12.19
CA ASN A 41 16.80 4.57 -13.00
C ASN A 41 16.91 3.59 -14.18
N THR A 42 18.10 3.38 -14.71
CA THR A 42 18.35 2.39 -15.77
C THR A 42 18.36 0.97 -15.20
N THR A 43 19.10 0.74 -14.12
CA THR A 43 19.25 -0.58 -13.49
C THR A 43 17.92 -1.13 -12.96
N TYR A 44 17.12 -0.29 -12.31
CA TYR A 44 15.79 -0.69 -11.83
C TYR A 44 14.70 -0.67 -12.92
N GLY A 45 15.02 -0.21 -14.12
CA GLY A 45 14.08 -0.13 -15.24
C GLY A 45 12.88 0.77 -14.96
N ILE A 46 13.05 1.84 -14.14
CA ILE A 46 11.97 2.70 -13.66
C ILE A 46 11.09 3.20 -14.81
N GLY A 47 11.67 3.63 -15.91
CA GLY A 47 10.92 4.11 -17.07
C GLY A 47 10.07 3.07 -17.80
N GLN A 48 10.08 1.78 -17.39
CA GLN A 48 9.26 0.73 -17.96
C GLN A 48 7.92 0.57 -17.21
N TRP A 49 7.89 0.92 -15.92
CA TRP A 49 6.71 0.73 -15.07
C TRP A 49 6.24 2.02 -14.38
N LEU A 50 7.11 3.02 -14.21
CA LEU A 50 6.78 4.36 -13.71
C LEU A 50 7.21 5.44 -14.72
N THR A 51 6.51 5.53 -15.85
CA THR A 51 6.90 6.34 -17.01
C THR A 51 6.90 7.86 -16.75
N ARG A 52 6.22 8.32 -15.69
CA ARG A 52 6.08 9.73 -15.31
C ARG A 52 6.84 10.09 -14.05
N TYR A 53 7.67 9.19 -13.55
CA TYR A 53 8.41 9.38 -12.32
C TYR A 53 9.90 9.16 -12.51
N LEU A 54 10.67 9.82 -11.68
CA LEU A 54 12.11 9.71 -11.60
C LEU A 54 12.48 9.21 -10.20
N MET A 55 13.16 8.09 -10.10
CA MET A 55 13.69 7.61 -8.83
C MET A 55 14.86 8.47 -8.41
N ILE A 56 14.69 9.27 -7.36
CA ILE A 56 15.65 10.28 -6.91
C ILE A 56 16.46 9.87 -5.69
N GLY A 57 16.12 8.75 -5.06
CA GLY A 57 16.81 8.27 -3.87
C GLY A 57 16.33 6.91 -3.42
N GLN A 58 16.96 6.38 -2.38
CA GLN A 58 16.68 5.06 -1.82
C GLN A 58 17.03 5.00 -0.34
N GLU A 59 16.25 4.23 0.42
CA GLU A 59 16.56 3.77 1.76
C GLU A 59 16.27 2.27 1.81
N SER A 60 17.30 1.43 1.95
CA SER A 60 17.16 -0.03 1.88
C SER A 60 16.46 -0.49 0.59
N ASP A 61 15.32 -1.13 0.70
CA ASP A 61 14.46 -1.56 -0.42
C ASP A 61 13.31 -0.56 -0.75
N ARG A 62 13.28 0.59 -0.10
CA ARG A 62 12.33 1.68 -0.34
C ARG A 62 12.92 2.70 -1.34
N GLY A 63 12.27 2.88 -2.49
CA GLY A 63 12.62 3.91 -3.47
C GLY A 63 11.86 5.22 -3.23
N PHE A 64 12.52 6.37 -3.50
CA PHE A 64 11.89 7.70 -3.51
C PHE A 64 11.77 8.21 -4.93
N PHE A 65 10.59 8.71 -5.29
CA PHE A 65 10.21 9.05 -6.66
C PHE A 65 9.70 10.48 -6.74
N LEU A 66 10.16 11.20 -7.74
CA LEU A 66 9.68 12.55 -8.06
C LEU A 66 8.77 12.50 -9.27
N GLY A 67 7.57 13.07 -9.16
CA GLY A 67 6.66 13.24 -10.29
C GLY A 67 7.21 14.22 -11.31
N CYS A 68 7.11 13.88 -12.60
CA CYS A 68 7.67 14.65 -13.71
C CYS A 68 6.60 15.32 -14.58
N ASP A 69 5.35 15.41 -14.14
CA ASP A 69 4.26 16.03 -14.89
C ASP A 69 3.91 17.43 -14.34
N ASP A 70 3.76 18.39 -15.23
CA ASP A 70 3.17 19.73 -15.04
C ASP A 70 3.62 20.52 -13.79
N GLY A 71 4.93 20.46 -13.49
CA GLY A 71 5.50 21.18 -12.34
C GLY A 71 5.20 20.56 -10.99
N GLY A 72 4.72 19.33 -10.97
CA GLY A 72 4.49 18.55 -9.75
C GLY A 72 5.82 18.12 -9.12
N GLY A 73 6.23 18.81 -8.06
CA GLY A 73 7.44 18.47 -7.27
C GLY A 73 7.16 17.55 -6.09
N ALA A 74 5.99 16.87 -6.04
CA ALA A 74 5.68 15.94 -4.98
C ALA A 74 6.64 14.75 -5.00
N VAL A 75 7.13 14.38 -3.82
CA VAL A 75 7.98 13.21 -3.61
C VAL A 75 7.11 12.07 -3.10
N PHE A 76 7.25 10.93 -3.72
CA PHE A 76 6.57 9.69 -3.37
C PHE A 76 7.58 8.65 -2.90
N TRP A 77 7.11 7.62 -2.23
CA TRP A 77 7.90 6.45 -1.91
C TRP A 77 7.12 5.16 -2.18
N ALA A 78 7.84 4.09 -2.47
CA ALA A 78 7.30 2.74 -2.62
C ALA A 78 8.40 1.71 -2.37
N ASP A 79 7.99 0.48 -2.03
CA ASP A 79 8.88 -0.66 -2.01
C ASP A 79 9.31 -1.01 -3.44
N LEU A 80 10.60 -1.24 -3.64
CA LEU A 80 11.18 -1.55 -4.96
C LEU A 80 10.73 -2.93 -5.48
N GLY A 81 10.15 -3.76 -4.63
CA GLY A 81 9.48 -5.00 -5.00
C GLY A 81 8.07 -4.81 -5.57
N GLY A 82 7.42 -3.68 -5.28
CA GLY A 82 6.14 -3.26 -5.86
C GLY A 82 6.32 -2.82 -7.32
N ARG A 83 5.27 -2.95 -8.13
CA ARG A 83 5.30 -2.53 -9.54
C ARG A 83 4.02 -1.82 -9.91
N GLY A 84 4.08 -0.50 -10.06
CA GLY A 84 2.97 0.31 -10.52
C GLY A 84 2.73 1.58 -9.71
N GLU A 85 2.00 2.54 -10.29
CA GLU A 85 1.71 3.83 -9.64
C GLU A 85 0.80 3.69 -8.41
N VAL A 86 0.05 2.60 -8.32
CA VAL A 86 -0.86 2.32 -7.19
C VAL A 86 -0.15 2.08 -5.87
N ASP A 87 1.14 1.71 -5.93
CA ASP A 87 1.95 1.45 -4.74
C ASP A 87 2.68 2.70 -4.23
N LEU A 88 2.48 3.86 -4.90
CA LEU A 88 3.13 5.12 -4.52
C LEU A 88 2.42 5.78 -3.34
N ASN A 89 3.18 6.04 -2.30
CA ASN A 89 2.76 6.80 -1.12
C ASN A 89 3.43 8.17 -1.11
N VAL A 90 2.74 9.21 -0.64
CA VAL A 90 3.31 10.56 -0.57
C VAL A 90 4.33 10.64 0.56
N ALA A 91 5.58 10.97 0.23
CA ALA A 91 6.64 11.28 1.19
C ALA A 91 6.64 12.77 1.56
N ALA A 92 6.48 13.64 0.55
CA ALA A 92 6.37 15.07 0.76
C ALA A 92 5.57 15.74 -0.38
N PRO A 93 4.85 16.85 -0.09
CA PRO A 93 4.05 17.54 -1.11
C PRO A 93 4.91 18.27 -2.16
N ALA A 94 6.19 18.49 -1.90
CA ALA A 94 7.16 19.08 -2.82
C ALA A 94 8.58 18.67 -2.46
N PHE A 95 9.47 18.61 -3.46
CA PHE A 95 10.90 18.31 -3.23
C PHE A 95 11.55 19.29 -2.24
N GLU A 96 11.24 20.58 -2.35
CA GLU A 96 11.77 21.58 -1.44
C GLU A 96 11.35 21.38 0.03
N VAL A 97 10.17 20.84 0.26
CA VAL A 97 9.69 20.47 1.61
C VAL A 97 10.49 19.28 2.13
N TRP A 98 10.72 18.28 1.31
CA TRP A 98 11.51 17.09 1.65
C TRP A 98 12.98 17.46 1.91
N LEU A 99 13.56 18.31 1.08
CA LEU A 99 14.92 18.82 1.27
C LEU A 99 15.06 19.59 2.61
N ARG A 100 14.11 20.47 2.93
CA ARG A 100 14.11 21.22 4.20
C ARG A 100 13.91 20.33 5.43
N SER A 101 13.25 19.21 5.30
CA SER A 101 13.12 18.21 6.38
C SER A 101 14.38 17.36 6.58
N GLY A 102 15.45 17.59 5.79
CA GLY A 102 16.65 16.76 5.80
C GLY A 102 16.43 15.38 5.17
N PHE A 103 15.54 15.28 4.18
CA PHE A 103 15.14 14.03 3.53
C PHE A 103 14.51 13.02 4.51
N ALA A 104 13.74 13.53 5.46
CA ALA A 104 13.12 12.71 6.47
C ALA A 104 12.34 11.54 5.87
N LEU A 105 12.54 10.35 6.46
CA LEU A 105 11.74 9.18 6.14
C LEU A 105 10.27 9.45 6.50
N PRO A 106 9.32 9.19 5.57
CA PRO A 106 7.93 9.21 5.95
C PRO A 106 7.69 8.15 7.02
N ALA A 107 6.88 8.47 8.02
CA ALA A 107 6.39 7.46 8.94
C ALA A 107 5.70 6.36 8.11
N ASP A 108 5.97 5.10 8.46
CA ASP A 108 5.20 4.02 7.88
C ASP A 108 3.72 4.30 8.16
N PRO A 109 2.83 4.15 7.18
CA PRO A 109 1.41 4.31 7.43
C PRO A 109 1.04 3.42 8.60
N GLU A 110 0.36 3.98 9.60
CA GLU A 110 -0.16 3.14 10.68
C GLU A 110 -0.92 1.98 10.05
N PRO A 111 -0.61 0.76 10.46
CA PRO A 111 -1.28 -0.39 9.90
C PRO A 111 -2.79 -0.23 10.10
N ASP A 112 -3.53 -0.14 9.01
CA ASP A 112 -4.99 0.02 8.99
C ASP A 112 -5.74 -1.21 9.52
N LEU A 113 -4.99 -2.29 9.80
CA LEU A 113 -5.46 -3.54 10.39
C LEU A 113 -4.47 -4.03 11.45
N PRO A 114 -4.92 -4.60 12.55
CA PRO A 114 -4.05 -5.33 13.44
C PRO A 114 -3.47 -6.56 12.71
N PRO A 115 -2.25 -7.01 13.05
CA PRO A 115 -1.63 -8.16 12.39
C PRO A 115 -2.46 -9.45 12.54
N THR A 116 -3.14 -9.61 13.69
CA THR A 116 -4.06 -10.72 13.96
C THR A 116 -5.26 -10.21 14.75
N ALA A 117 -6.43 -10.79 14.51
CA ALA A 117 -7.63 -10.59 15.36
C ALA A 117 -8.58 -11.76 15.26
N ASP A 118 -9.56 -11.81 16.18
CA ASP A 118 -10.68 -12.72 16.09
C ASP A 118 -11.60 -12.27 14.95
N VAL A 119 -11.88 -13.18 14.03
CA VAL A 119 -12.72 -12.94 12.84
C VAL A 119 -14.11 -13.51 13.05
N TYR A 120 -15.11 -12.70 12.75
CA TYR A 120 -16.52 -13.04 12.83
C TYR A 120 -17.14 -13.06 11.43
N VAL A 121 -18.16 -13.89 11.28
CA VAL A 121 -19.07 -13.82 10.13
C VAL A 121 -20.38 -13.19 10.59
N GLY A 122 -20.83 -12.18 9.85
CA GLY A 122 -22.05 -11.46 10.16
C GLY A 122 -22.72 -10.87 8.94
N LYS A 123 -24.00 -10.49 9.10
CA LYS A 123 -24.82 -9.85 8.05
C LYS A 123 -25.07 -10.71 6.80
N VAL A 124 -24.77 -12.02 6.84
CA VAL A 124 -25.05 -12.93 5.71
C VAL A 124 -26.57 -13.09 5.57
N PRO A 125 -27.13 -12.96 4.34
CA PRO A 125 -28.56 -13.17 4.10
C PRO A 125 -29.05 -14.57 4.51
N VAL A 126 -30.34 -14.71 4.83
CA VAL A 126 -30.94 -15.97 5.30
C VAL A 126 -30.78 -17.12 4.27
N ASP A 127 -30.73 -16.78 2.99
CA ASP A 127 -30.48 -17.70 1.88
C ASP A 127 -28.99 -17.85 1.54
N GLY A 128 -28.09 -17.18 2.28
CA GLY A 128 -26.65 -17.09 2.03
C GLY A 128 -25.82 -18.29 2.48
N VAL A 129 -26.38 -19.52 2.53
CA VAL A 129 -25.62 -20.74 2.90
C VAL A 129 -24.34 -20.91 2.06
N GLN A 130 -24.40 -20.58 0.77
CA GLN A 130 -23.23 -20.67 -0.12
C GLN A 130 -22.11 -19.71 0.27
N LEU A 131 -22.45 -18.53 0.80
CA LEU A 131 -21.46 -17.58 1.33
C LEU A 131 -20.76 -18.16 2.56
N LEU A 132 -21.49 -18.85 3.46
CA LEU A 132 -20.88 -19.54 4.61
C LEU A 132 -19.95 -20.69 4.17
N VAL A 133 -20.33 -21.45 3.13
CA VAL A 133 -19.45 -22.50 2.57
C VAL A 133 -18.15 -21.91 2.05
N ARG A 134 -18.20 -20.78 1.35
CA ARG A 134 -17.02 -20.07 0.85
C ARG A 134 -16.20 -19.46 1.98
N ALA A 135 -16.85 -18.80 2.95
CA ALA A 135 -16.17 -18.25 4.12
C ALA A 135 -15.47 -19.36 4.94
N ARG A 136 -16.13 -20.52 5.13
CA ARG A 136 -15.51 -21.69 5.76
C ARG A 136 -14.24 -22.13 5.06
N LYS A 137 -14.26 -22.21 3.72
CA LYS A 137 -13.11 -22.59 2.92
C LYS A 137 -11.97 -21.57 3.03
N LEU A 138 -12.30 -20.28 2.91
CA LEU A 138 -11.34 -19.17 3.00
C LEU A 138 -10.65 -19.13 4.37
N LEU A 139 -11.43 -19.31 5.45
CA LEU A 139 -10.92 -19.24 6.83
C LEU A 139 -10.30 -20.57 7.32
N GLY A 140 -10.37 -21.65 6.54
CA GLY A 140 -9.97 -22.99 7.00
C GLY A 140 -10.78 -23.48 8.20
N ALA A 141 -12.05 -23.03 8.36
CA ALA A 141 -12.85 -23.31 9.55
C ALA A 141 -13.49 -24.73 9.53
N ASP A 142 -13.60 -25.35 10.71
CA ASP A 142 -14.09 -26.74 10.86
C ASP A 142 -15.61 -26.87 11.01
N TRP A 143 -16.39 -25.87 10.57
CA TRP A 143 -17.84 -25.94 10.69
C TRP A 143 -18.42 -27.13 9.93
N ARG A 144 -19.33 -27.87 10.58
CA ARG A 144 -20.04 -28.95 9.92
C ARG A 144 -21.13 -28.40 9.01
N PHE A 145 -21.34 -29.03 7.86
CA PHE A 145 -22.39 -28.59 6.92
C PHE A 145 -23.79 -28.57 7.56
N GLY A 146 -24.07 -29.49 8.51
CA GLY A 146 -25.31 -29.52 9.25
C GLY A 146 -25.55 -28.32 10.15
N ASP A 147 -24.48 -27.62 10.57
CA ASP A 147 -24.56 -26.50 11.52
C ASP A 147 -24.77 -25.14 10.80
N LEU A 148 -24.61 -25.08 9.48
CA LEU A 148 -24.62 -23.82 8.73
C LEU A 148 -25.90 -23.01 8.89
N ARG A 149 -27.05 -23.68 8.98
CA ARG A 149 -28.35 -23.00 9.24
C ARG A 149 -28.41 -22.39 10.63
N GLY A 150 -27.87 -23.10 11.64
CA GLY A 150 -27.76 -22.58 13.00
C GLY A 150 -26.83 -21.37 13.08
N LEU A 151 -25.68 -21.42 12.36
CA LEU A 151 -24.76 -20.31 12.27
C LEU A 151 -25.38 -19.08 11.59
N LEU A 152 -26.19 -19.27 10.53
CA LEU A 152 -26.95 -18.17 9.92
C LEU A 152 -27.89 -17.48 10.89
N ALA A 153 -28.51 -18.23 11.80
CA ALA A 153 -29.41 -17.67 12.80
C ALA A 153 -28.68 -16.98 13.98
N ALA A 154 -27.43 -17.36 14.24
CA ALA A 154 -26.63 -16.90 15.39
C ALA A 154 -25.64 -15.76 15.06
N GLN A 155 -25.84 -15.07 13.95
CA GLN A 155 -24.95 -13.99 13.52
C GLN A 155 -24.98 -12.76 14.45
N PRO A 156 -23.85 -12.03 14.61
CA PRO A 156 -22.50 -12.42 14.17
C PRO A 156 -21.94 -13.55 15.05
N PHE A 157 -21.20 -14.48 14.47
CA PHE A 157 -20.56 -15.55 15.21
C PHE A 157 -19.06 -15.60 14.96
N LEU A 158 -18.29 -16.04 15.95
CA LEU A 158 -16.85 -16.21 15.87
C LEU A 158 -16.52 -17.31 14.86
N ALA A 159 -15.76 -16.95 13.83
CA ALA A 159 -15.41 -17.82 12.73
C ALA A 159 -13.98 -18.33 12.80
N ALA A 160 -13.04 -17.49 13.23
CA ALA A 160 -11.63 -17.85 13.43
C ALA A 160 -11.04 -17.02 14.57
N ARG A 161 -10.14 -17.61 15.35
CA ARG A 161 -9.39 -16.90 16.40
C ARG A 161 -8.01 -16.49 15.88
N SER A 162 -7.56 -15.30 16.28
CA SER A 162 -6.22 -14.79 15.98
C SER A 162 -5.83 -14.97 14.50
N ALA A 163 -6.79 -14.75 13.59
CA ALA A 163 -6.55 -14.87 12.16
C ALA A 163 -5.62 -13.76 11.67
N PRO A 164 -4.67 -14.06 10.75
CA PRO A 164 -3.76 -13.06 10.17
C PRO A 164 -4.53 -12.17 9.18
N LEU A 165 -4.90 -10.95 9.61
CA LEU A 165 -5.84 -10.09 8.87
C LEU A 165 -5.30 -9.62 7.53
N TYR A 166 -3.99 -9.35 7.40
CA TYR A 166 -3.40 -8.97 6.10
C TYR A 166 -3.47 -10.09 5.07
N ALA A 167 -3.21 -11.35 5.49
CA ALA A 167 -3.36 -12.50 4.61
C ALA A 167 -4.84 -12.68 4.20
N LEU A 168 -5.75 -12.57 5.18
CA LEU A 168 -7.18 -12.66 4.92
C LEU A 168 -7.67 -11.55 3.96
N ARG A 169 -7.20 -10.32 4.13
CA ARG A 169 -7.52 -9.21 3.24
C ARG A 169 -7.07 -9.49 1.82
N ARG A 170 -5.83 -9.98 1.62
CA ARG A 170 -5.32 -10.38 0.31
C ARG A 170 -6.18 -11.49 -0.32
N ASP A 171 -6.58 -12.49 0.47
CA ASP A 171 -7.44 -13.57 -0.03
C ASP A 171 -8.84 -13.06 -0.43
N LEU A 172 -9.33 -11.99 0.23
CA LEU A 172 -10.59 -11.31 -0.13
C LEU A 172 -10.52 -10.52 -1.44
N GLU A 173 -9.34 -10.27 -2.01
CA GLU A 173 -9.21 -9.76 -3.39
C GLU A 173 -9.84 -10.72 -4.40
N TYR A 174 -9.67 -12.02 -4.15
CA TYR A 174 -10.19 -13.11 -5.01
C TYR A 174 -11.56 -13.63 -4.59
N ALA A 175 -12.15 -13.08 -3.51
CA ALA A 175 -13.47 -13.44 -3.01
C ALA A 175 -14.30 -12.19 -2.64
N PRO A 176 -14.56 -11.27 -3.61
CA PRO A 176 -15.19 -9.98 -3.35
C PRO A 176 -16.58 -10.11 -2.73
N GLU A 177 -17.29 -11.19 -3.01
CA GLU A 177 -18.61 -11.46 -2.43
C GLU A 177 -18.60 -11.70 -0.93
N LEU A 178 -17.44 -12.00 -0.32
CA LEU A 178 -17.30 -12.20 1.13
C LEU A 178 -16.93 -10.93 1.89
N ARG A 179 -16.46 -9.89 1.21
CA ARG A 179 -15.96 -8.64 1.81
C ARG A 179 -16.94 -8.00 2.83
N PRO A 180 -18.28 -7.93 2.58
CA PRO A 180 -19.18 -7.31 3.52
C PRO A 180 -19.47 -8.15 4.77
N TYR A 181 -19.10 -9.42 4.77
CA TYR A 181 -19.52 -10.39 5.77
C TYR A 181 -18.41 -10.85 6.72
N LEU A 182 -17.14 -10.58 6.41
CA LEU A 182 -16.04 -10.89 7.29
C LEU A 182 -15.67 -9.66 8.13
N LEU A 183 -15.84 -9.80 9.42
CA LEU A 183 -15.65 -8.74 10.41
C LEU A 183 -14.54 -9.16 11.36
N TYR A 184 -13.83 -8.19 11.94
CA TYR A 184 -12.87 -8.45 13.00
C TYR A 184 -13.21 -7.63 14.26
N ALA A 185 -12.78 -8.11 15.42
CA ALA A 185 -13.04 -7.43 16.69
C ALA A 185 -12.04 -6.28 16.88
N THR A 186 -12.56 -5.10 17.24
CA THR A 186 -11.80 -3.93 17.69
C THR A 186 -12.29 -3.51 19.08
N ASP A 187 -11.61 -2.56 19.71
CA ASP A 187 -12.06 -1.95 20.97
C ASP A 187 -13.41 -1.22 20.84
N HIS A 188 -13.81 -0.89 19.62
CA HIS A 188 -15.05 -0.16 19.30
C HIS A 188 -16.16 -1.05 18.77
N GLY A 189 -15.93 -2.37 18.65
CA GLY A 189 -16.89 -3.34 18.14
C GLY A 189 -16.38 -4.19 16.99
N LEU A 190 -17.28 -4.57 16.08
CA LEU A 190 -16.94 -5.36 14.89
C LEU A 190 -16.83 -4.48 13.66
N GLU A 191 -15.68 -4.50 13.01
CA GLU A 191 -15.38 -3.78 11.77
C GLU A 191 -15.14 -4.76 10.61
N VAL A 192 -15.40 -4.31 9.37
CA VAL A 192 -15.17 -5.14 8.19
C VAL A 192 -13.66 -5.28 7.93
N VAL A 193 -13.20 -6.50 7.64
CA VAL A 193 -11.80 -6.76 7.26
C VAL A 193 -11.43 -6.00 5.98
N TRP A 194 -12.38 -5.87 5.05
CA TRP A 194 -12.23 -5.10 3.81
C TRP A 194 -13.01 -3.79 3.92
N PRO A 195 -12.36 -2.64 4.07
CA PRO A 195 -13.07 -1.37 4.19
C PRO A 195 -13.84 -1.04 2.90
N THR A 196 -15.10 -0.62 3.05
CA THR A 196 -15.99 -0.24 1.95
C THR A 196 -15.63 1.12 1.32
N GLY A 197 -14.49 1.71 1.67
CA GLY A 197 -13.98 3.02 1.24
C GLY A 197 -12.64 2.98 0.55
N GLY A 198 -12.26 1.91 -0.15
CA GLY A 198 -11.09 1.89 -1.02
C GLY A 198 -11.27 2.79 -2.26
N PRO A 199 -10.20 3.18 -2.98
CA PRO A 199 -10.15 4.26 -3.95
C PRO A 199 -10.92 4.05 -5.27
N GLU A 200 -12.06 3.35 -5.25
CA GLU A 200 -12.96 3.20 -6.40
C GLU A 200 -13.98 4.35 -6.48
N GLY A 201 -13.60 5.57 -6.14
CA GLY A 201 -14.55 6.69 -6.19
C GLY A 201 -13.93 8.08 -6.10
N ARG A 202 -12.88 8.36 -6.92
CA ARG A 202 -12.54 9.76 -7.28
C ARG A 202 -11.90 9.82 -8.65
#